data_b1ef9972de2771e38e7b4913870256c2
#
_entry.id   b1ef9972de2771e38e7b4913870256c2
#
_cell.length_a   1.000
_cell.length_b   1.000
_cell.length_c   1.000
_cell.angle_alpha   90.00
_cell.angle_beta   90.00
_cell.angle_gamma   90.00
#
_symmetry.space_group_name_H-M   'P 1'
#
loop_
_entity.id
_entity.type
_entity.pdbx_description
1 polymer ?
#
loop_
_entity_poly.entity_id
_entity_poly.type
_entity_poly.pdbx_seq_one_letter_code
_entity_poly.pdbx_strand_id
1 'polypeptide(L)'
;MKININKNWVHGLIWSLMIIFFIFFPPVYAKFYLKQGIPVQIEYDFLQQTEDVEYAVDGLDTIVYDGENLYRFWGWAFQTKDLSEKQSDYERILVIRSNSNIYFFPLTAMPSQDIQVAYKGLNMDLTNVRYSAFIAKDFIAPGIYSVEIIFKHRINGTSFYRKTDVKMIRTPNRLVIKQ
;
A
#
# COMPACT_ATOMS: atom_id res chain seq x y z
N MET A 1 2.24 21.63 -51.71
CA MET A 1 0.86 21.31 -51.32
C MET A 1 0.64 21.79 -49.87
N LYS A 2 -0.03 22.93 -49.63
CA LYS A 2 -0.33 23.42 -48.28
C LYS A 2 -1.60 22.71 -47.81
N ILE A 3 -1.46 21.80 -46.85
CA ILE A 3 -2.61 21.13 -46.20
C ILE A 3 -3.27 22.18 -45.30
N ASN A 4 -4.42 22.67 -45.70
CA ASN A 4 -5.20 23.63 -44.92
C ASN A 4 -6.02 22.84 -43.90
N ILE A 5 -5.41 22.54 -42.72
CA ILE A 5 -6.07 21.80 -41.65
C ILE A 5 -7.09 22.72 -40.99
N ASN A 6 -8.36 22.36 -41.09
CA ASN A 6 -9.44 23.11 -40.45
C ASN A 6 -9.23 23.08 -38.92
N LYS A 7 -8.99 24.28 -38.35
CA LYS A 7 -8.65 24.45 -36.92
C LYS A 7 -9.72 23.88 -35.97
N ASN A 8 -10.98 23.96 -36.39
CA ASN A 8 -12.10 23.41 -35.59
C ASN A 8 -12.09 21.89 -35.53
N TRP A 9 -11.62 21.22 -36.59
CA TRP A 9 -11.49 19.75 -36.61
C TRP A 9 -10.38 19.26 -35.68
N VAL A 10 -9.27 19.98 -35.60
CA VAL A 10 -8.15 19.70 -34.71
C VAL A 10 -8.59 19.85 -33.25
N HIS A 11 -9.32 20.92 -32.92
CA HIS A 11 -9.87 21.09 -31.58
C HIS A 11 -10.86 19.99 -31.22
N GLY A 12 -11.75 19.58 -32.10
CA GLY A 12 -12.68 18.47 -31.88
C GLY A 12 -11.95 17.14 -31.60
N LEU A 13 -10.88 16.87 -32.36
CA LEU A 13 -10.07 15.66 -32.16
C LEU A 13 -9.34 15.67 -30.81
N ILE A 14 -8.77 16.80 -30.40
CA ILE A 14 -8.11 16.95 -29.10
C ILE A 14 -9.10 16.73 -27.97
N TRP A 15 -10.28 17.34 -28.02
CA TRP A 15 -11.32 17.16 -26.99
C TRP A 15 -11.79 15.71 -26.93
N SER A 16 -11.98 15.04 -28.06
CA SER A 16 -12.36 13.63 -28.10
C SER A 16 -11.30 12.73 -27.47
N LEU A 17 -10.02 12.97 -27.75
CA LEU A 17 -8.91 12.24 -27.15
C LEU A 17 -8.81 12.47 -25.65
N MET A 18 -9.02 13.70 -25.18
CA MET A 18 -9.05 14.01 -23.75
C MET A 18 -10.20 13.29 -23.03
N ILE A 19 -11.40 13.27 -23.62
CA ILE A 19 -12.56 12.57 -23.04
C ILE A 19 -12.27 11.07 -22.96
N ILE A 20 -11.76 10.46 -24.03
CA ILE A 20 -11.35 9.05 -24.06
C ILE A 20 -10.30 8.77 -22.97
N PHE A 21 -9.29 9.64 -22.85
CA PHE A 21 -8.27 9.51 -21.82
C PHE A 21 -8.87 9.54 -20.40
N PHE A 22 -9.73 10.51 -20.09
CA PHE A 22 -10.35 10.61 -18.76
C PHE A 22 -11.33 9.49 -18.42
N ILE A 23 -11.94 8.86 -19.43
CA ILE A 23 -12.84 7.71 -19.22
C ILE A 23 -12.05 6.41 -19.01
N PHE A 24 -11.00 6.17 -19.79
CA PHE A 24 -10.32 4.88 -19.83
C PHE A 24 -9.05 4.83 -18.96
N PHE A 25 -8.35 5.95 -18.79
CA PHE A 25 -7.10 5.98 -18.05
C PHE A 25 -7.25 5.66 -16.55
N PRO A 26 -8.23 6.22 -15.80
CA PRO A 26 -8.36 5.92 -14.38
C PRO A 26 -8.59 4.45 -14.07
N PRO A 27 -9.52 3.73 -14.72
CA PRO A 27 -9.71 2.30 -14.44
C PRO A 27 -8.52 1.43 -14.90
N VAL A 28 -7.87 1.78 -16.02
CA VAL A 28 -6.66 1.08 -16.47
C VAL A 28 -5.51 1.31 -15.50
N TYR A 29 -5.33 2.55 -15.05
CA TYR A 29 -4.32 2.93 -14.07
C TYR A 29 -4.58 2.25 -12.72
N ALA A 30 -5.82 2.23 -12.25
CA ALA A 30 -6.19 1.55 -11.01
C ALA A 30 -5.90 0.04 -11.08
N LYS A 31 -6.25 -0.63 -12.19
CA LYS A 31 -5.91 -2.04 -12.42
C LYS A 31 -4.41 -2.29 -12.43
N PHE A 32 -3.65 -1.42 -13.10
CA PHE A 32 -2.20 -1.51 -13.15
C PHE A 32 -1.57 -1.31 -11.77
N TYR A 33 -2.05 -0.32 -11.02
CA TYR A 33 -1.58 0.02 -9.68
C TYR A 33 -1.88 -1.08 -8.65
N LEU A 34 -3.06 -1.71 -8.73
CA LEU A 34 -3.43 -2.83 -7.88
C LEU A 34 -2.66 -4.11 -8.21
N LYS A 35 -2.28 -4.31 -9.48
CA LYS A 35 -1.58 -5.53 -9.92
C LYS A 35 -0.07 -5.51 -9.70
N GLN A 36 0.58 -4.36 -9.72
CA GLN A 36 2.05 -4.31 -9.75
C GLN A 36 2.71 -3.91 -8.43
N GLY A 37 1.93 -3.54 -7.39
CA GLY A 37 2.55 -2.82 -6.28
C GLY A 37 3.22 -1.54 -6.83
N ILE A 38 3.32 -0.51 -6.07
CA ILE A 38 4.06 0.67 -6.53
C ILE A 38 5.54 0.30 -6.50
N PRO A 39 6.32 0.57 -7.56
CA PRO A 39 7.75 0.67 -7.40
C PRO A 39 8.03 1.87 -6.49
N VAL A 40 7.99 1.65 -5.20
CA VAL A 40 8.38 2.65 -4.23
C VAL A 40 9.91 2.67 -4.28
N GLN A 41 10.49 3.74 -4.81
CA GLN A 41 11.91 4.01 -4.64
C GLN A 41 12.14 4.35 -3.16
N ILE A 42 12.28 3.33 -2.35
CA ILE A 42 12.76 3.47 -0.98
C ILE A 42 14.16 2.85 -1.01
N GLU A 43 15.14 3.66 -0.68
CA GLU A 43 16.48 3.15 -0.36
C GLU A 43 16.37 2.39 0.96
N TYR A 44 15.90 1.16 0.89
CA TYR A 44 15.59 0.31 2.04
C TYR A 44 16.80 0.11 2.97
N ASP A 45 18.01 0.05 2.41
CA ASP A 45 19.23 -0.24 3.17
C ASP A 45 19.62 0.88 4.16
N PHE A 46 19.01 2.07 4.03
CA PHE A 46 19.23 3.20 4.95
C PHE A 46 18.12 3.39 5.98
N LEU A 47 17.08 2.55 5.96
CA LEU A 47 15.98 2.67 6.92
C LEU A 47 16.40 2.17 8.31
N GLN A 48 16.09 2.96 9.32
CA GLN A 48 16.31 2.56 10.70
C GLN A 48 15.18 1.64 11.17
N GLN A 49 15.55 0.46 11.68
CA GLN A 49 14.60 -0.40 12.40
C GLN A 49 14.23 0.26 13.73
N THR A 50 12.96 0.19 14.11
CA THR A 50 12.46 0.68 15.39
C THR A 50 11.58 -0.33 16.08
N GLU A 51 11.58 -0.28 17.41
CA GLU A 51 10.62 -0.98 18.26
C GLU A 51 9.45 -0.07 18.68
N ASP A 52 9.54 1.23 18.37
CA ASP A 52 8.55 2.26 18.75
C ASP A 52 7.31 2.24 17.83
N VAL A 53 6.84 1.07 17.48
CA VAL A 53 5.62 0.83 16.68
C VAL A 53 4.84 -0.30 17.29
N GLU A 54 3.61 0.00 17.67
CA GLU A 54 2.60 -1.00 18.00
C GLU A 54 1.91 -1.48 16.73
N TYR A 55 1.68 -2.79 16.62
CA TYR A 55 1.04 -3.38 15.44
C TYR A 55 0.31 -4.68 15.77
N ALA A 56 -0.66 -5.02 14.93
CA ALA A 56 -1.12 -6.39 14.77
C ALA A 56 -1.41 -6.69 13.30
N VAL A 57 -1.14 -7.92 12.91
CA VAL A 57 -1.57 -8.49 11.63
C VAL A 57 -2.83 -9.31 11.90
N ASP A 58 -3.99 -8.77 11.53
CA ASP A 58 -5.28 -9.42 11.81
C ASP A 58 -5.58 -10.53 10.82
N GLY A 59 -5.07 -10.44 9.58
CA GLY A 59 -5.32 -11.52 8.64
C GLY A 59 -4.82 -11.32 7.21
N LEU A 60 -5.02 -12.41 6.46
CA LEU A 60 -4.84 -12.48 5.02
C LEU A 60 -6.00 -13.31 4.45
N ASP A 61 -6.85 -12.71 3.66
CA ASP A 61 -8.00 -13.37 3.03
C ASP A 61 -7.96 -13.24 1.50
N THR A 62 -8.73 -14.07 0.81
CA THR A 62 -8.90 -13.97 -0.63
C THR A 62 -10.19 -13.21 -0.90
N ILE A 63 -10.11 -12.19 -1.73
CA ILE A 63 -11.26 -11.41 -2.16
C ILE A 63 -11.34 -11.38 -3.69
N VAL A 64 -12.53 -11.13 -4.19
CA VAL A 64 -12.76 -10.82 -5.61
C VAL A 64 -12.98 -9.31 -5.72
N TYR A 65 -12.14 -8.64 -6.47
CA TYR A 65 -12.26 -7.21 -6.74
C TYR A 65 -12.17 -6.96 -8.24
N ASP A 66 -13.18 -6.34 -8.81
CA ASP A 66 -13.31 -6.08 -10.26
C ASP A 66 -13.06 -7.34 -11.13
N GLY A 67 -13.57 -8.50 -10.67
CA GLY A 67 -13.41 -9.80 -11.35
C GLY A 67 -12.04 -10.47 -11.18
N GLU A 68 -11.12 -9.87 -10.46
CA GLU A 68 -9.78 -10.39 -10.19
C GLU A 68 -9.71 -10.99 -8.78
N ASN A 69 -9.07 -12.16 -8.65
CA ASN A 69 -8.78 -12.75 -7.34
C ASN A 69 -7.54 -12.09 -6.74
N LEU A 70 -7.74 -11.41 -5.62
CA LEU A 70 -6.68 -10.74 -4.87
C LEU A 70 -6.57 -11.33 -3.47
N TYR A 71 -5.39 -11.22 -2.87
CA TYR A 71 -5.22 -11.37 -1.43
C TYR A 71 -5.36 -10.00 -0.78
N ARG A 72 -6.15 -9.90 0.29
CA ARG A 72 -6.21 -8.73 1.14
C ARG A 72 -5.44 -9.03 2.43
N PHE A 73 -4.32 -8.35 2.62
CA PHE A 73 -3.58 -8.32 3.89
C PHE A 73 -4.09 -7.16 4.72
N TRP A 74 -4.37 -7.36 5.99
CA TRP A 74 -4.96 -6.33 6.83
C TRP A 74 -4.55 -6.46 8.30
N GLY A 75 -4.63 -5.33 9.02
CA GLY A 75 -4.25 -5.22 10.42
C GLY A 75 -4.29 -3.76 10.88
N TRP A 76 -3.51 -3.44 11.87
CA TRP A 76 -3.32 -2.06 12.34
C TRP A 76 -1.87 -1.83 12.76
N ALA A 77 -1.41 -0.58 12.69
CA ALA A 77 -0.11 -0.17 13.18
C ALA A 77 -0.07 1.34 13.40
N PHE A 78 0.60 1.76 14.48
CA PHE A 78 0.86 3.16 14.77
C PHE A 78 2.20 3.33 15.48
N GLN A 79 2.82 4.49 15.30
CA GLN A 79 4.07 4.84 15.97
C GLN A 79 3.79 5.33 17.39
N THR A 80 4.71 5.04 18.34
CA THR A 80 4.61 5.40 19.75
C THR A 80 5.72 6.33 20.23
N LYS A 81 6.70 6.60 19.37
CA LYS A 81 7.90 7.39 19.72
C LYS A 81 7.57 8.84 19.99
N ASP A 82 6.79 9.47 19.14
CA ASP A 82 6.40 10.86 19.29
C ASP A 82 4.86 10.97 19.30
N LEU A 83 4.33 11.14 20.52
CA LEU A 83 2.89 11.25 20.75
C LEU A 83 2.29 12.57 20.25
N SER A 84 3.13 13.58 19.93
CA SER A 84 2.68 14.85 19.38
C SER A 84 2.41 14.80 17.88
N GLU A 85 2.98 13.82 17.16
CA GLU A 85 2.78 13.65 15.73
C GLU A 85 1.47 12.90 15.43
N LYS A 86 0.78 13.36 14.39
CA LYS A 86 -0.46 12.71 13.96
C LYS A 86 -0.16 11.45 13.16
N GLN A 87 -0.87 10.38 13.46
CA GLN A 87 -0.74 9.13 12.70
C GLN A 87 -1.09 9.27 11.21
N SER A 88 -1.92 10.27 10.85
CA SER A 88 -2.26 10.64 9.48
C SER A 88 -1.08 11.23 8.69
N ASP A 89 -0.06 11.73 9.36
CA ASP A 89 1.11 12.32 8.72
C ASP A 89 2.08 11.26 8.19
N TYR A 90 1.82 10.00 8.51
CA TYR A 90 2.60 8.87 8.03
C TYR A 90 1.88 8.12 6.90
N GLU A 91 2.61 7.93 5.81
CA GLU A 91 2.32 6.90 4.82
C GLU A 91 2.85 5.57 5.33
N ARG A 92 2.06 4.51 5.20
CA ARG A 92 2.47 3.16 5.60
C ARG A 92 2.62 2.29 4.38
N ILE A 93 3.68 1.48 4.38
CA ILE A 93 4.01 0.58 3.27
C ILE A 93 4.29 -0.80 3.84
N LEU A 94 3.59 -1.79 3.33
CA LEU A 94 3.89 -3.19 3.60
C LEU A 94 5.10 -3.62 2.79
N VAL A 95 6.07 -4.21 3.45
CA VAL A 95 7.23 -4.84 2.81
C VAL A 95 7.16 -6.34 3.04
N ILE A 96 7.29 -7.09 1.98
CA ILE A 96 7.38 -8.55 1.98
C ILE A 96 8.75 -8.92 1.44
N ARG A 97 9.61 -9.46 2.28
CA ARG A 97 11.04 -9.65 1.98
C ARG A 97 11.48 -11.09 2.16
N SER A 98 12.23 -11.60 1.17
CA SER A 98 13.04 -12.82 1.25
C SER A 98 14.51 -12.48 0.97
N ASN A 99 15.37 -13.49 0.94
CA ASN A 99 16.79 -13.30 0.60
C ASN A 99 17.02 -12.82 -0.85
N SER A 100 16.06 -13.11 -1.75
CA SER A 100 16.21 -12.83 -3.20
C SER A 100 15.20 -11.83 -3.74
N ASN A 101 14.10 -11.56 -3.01
CA ASN A 101 13.02 -10.73 -3.49
C ASN A 101 12.52 -9.80 -2.39
N ILE A 102 12.19 -8.58 -2.78
CA ILE A 102 11.53 -7.58 -1.94
C ILE A 102 10.34 -6.99 -2.70
N TYR A 103 9.21 -6.91 -2.04
CA TYR A 103 7.97 -6.35 -2.60
C TYR A 103 7.43 -5.28 -1.68
N PHE A 104 6.95 -4.19 -2.27
CA PHE A 104 6.37 -3.05 -1.56
C PHE A 104 4.90 -2.89 -1.95
N PHE A 105 4.02 -2.76 -0.98
CA PHE A 105 2.60 -2.51 -1.20
C PHE A 105 2.15 -1.33 -0.35
N PRO A 106 1.48 -0.34 -0.94
CA PRO A 106 0.90 0.75 -0.16
C PRO A 106 -0.17 0.21 0.77
N LEU A 107 -0.16 0.69 2.01
CA LEU A 107 -1.20 0.39 2.99
C LEU A 107 -2.25 1.49 2.98
N THR A 108 -3.47 1.13 2.62
CA THR A 108 -4.62 2.04 2.68
C THR A 108 -5.13 2.10 4.11
N ALA A 109 -5.21 3.32 4.67
CA ALA A 109 -5.75 3.53 6.00
C ALA A 109 -7.27 3.27 6.03
N MET A 110 -7.73 2.68 7.14
CA MET A 110 -9.14 2.37 7.39
C MET A 110 -9.55 2.83 8.79
N PRO A 111 -10.84 3.08 9.03
CA PRO A 111 -11.35 3.43 10.35
C PRO A 111 -11.00 2.38 11.40
N SER A 112 -10.63 2.83 12.62
CA SER A 112 -10.15 2.00 13.73
C SER A 112 -10.61 2.49 15.10
N GLN A 113 -11.88 2.77 15.25
CA GLN A 113 -12.44 3.25 16.54
C GLN A 113 -12.22 2.29 17.70
N ASP A 114 -12.21 0.99 17.44
CA ASP A 114 -11.89 -0.06 18.41
C ASP A 114 -10.46 0.06 18.94
N ILE A 115 -9.49 0.40 18.09
CA ILE A 115 -8.10 0.65 18.48
C ILE A 115 -8.01 1.94 19.30
N GLN A 116 -8.72 2.99 18.88
CA GLN A 116 -8.82 4.25 19.64
C GLN A 116 -9.33 4.00 21.06
N VAL A 117 -10.34 3.13 21.22
CA VAL A 117 -10.89 2.77 22.53
C VAL A 117 -9.90 1.93 23.35
N ALA A 118 -9.26 0.94 22.72
CA ALA A 118 -8.30 0.06 23.39
C ALA A 118 -7.08 0.84 23.94
N TYR A 119 -6.62 1.85 23.22
CA TYR A 119 -5.43 2.65 23.52
C TYR A 119 -5.76 4.08 23.98
N LYS A 120 -6.95 4.32 24.53
CA LYS A 120 -7.39 5.64 24.97
C LYS A 120 -6.44 6.36 25.94
N GLY A 121 -5.60 5.62 26.66
CA GLY A 121 -4.61 6.17 27.59
C GLY A 121 -3.43 6.85 26.93
N LEU A 122 -3.19 6.65 25.62
CA LEU A 122 -2.06 7.26 24.91
C LEU A 122 -2.31 8.71 24.49
N ASN A 123 -3.52 9.22 24.59
CA ASN A 123 -3.88 10.58 24.17
C ASN A 123 -3.49 10.89 22.70
N MET A 124 -3.63 9.92 21.82
CA MET A 124 -3.34 10.01 20.39
C MET A 124 -4.61 9.81 19.57
N ASP A 125 -4.63 10.37 18.35
CA ASP A 125 -5.67 10.06 17.36
C ASP A 125 -5.32 8.77 16.62
N LEU A 126 -6.00 7.68 17.00
CA LEU A 126 -5.85 6.34 16.42
C LEU A 126 -7.05 5.92 15.56
N THR A 127 -7.89 6.87 15.13
CA THR A 127 -9.13 6.58 14.39
C THR A 127 -8.91 6.01 13.00
N ASN A 128 -7.69 6.11 12.44
CA ASN A 128 -7.35 5.66 11.09
C ASN A 128 -6.00 4.91 11.04
N VAL A 129 -5.76 4.05 12.02
CA VAL A 129 -4.51 3.24 12.09
C VAL A 129 -4.66 1.82 11.60
N ARG A 130 -5.90 1.37 11.32
CA ARG A 130 -6.10 0.14 10.53
C ARG A 130 -5.61 0.34 9.12
N TYR A 131 -5.19 -0.73 8.51
CA TYR A 131 -4.69 -0.74 7.14
C TYR A 131 -5.12 -1.99 6.38
N SER A 132 -5.13 -1.87 5.06
CA SER A 132 -5.18 -3.01 4.14
C SER A 132 -4.26 -2.79 2.95
N ALA A 133 -3.70 -3.89 2.43
CA ALA A 133 -3.03 -3.95 1.14
C ALA A 133 -3.68 -5.02 0.27
N PHE A 134 -3.74 -4.77 -1.03
CA PHE A 134 -4.20 -5.74 -2.02
C PHE A 134 -3.00 -6.28 -2.80
N ILE A 135 -2.90 -7.60 -2.86
CA ILE A 135 -1.79 -8.32 -3.46
C ILE A 135 -2.35 -9.20 -4.57
N ALA A 136 -1.94 -8.95 -5.81
CA ALA A 136 -2.35 -9.81 -6.92
C ALA A 136 -1.84 -11.23 -6.72
N LYS A 137 -2.69 -12.22 -7.03
CA LYS A 137 -2.45 -13.63 -6.73
C LYS A 137 -1.12 -14.15 -7.25
N ASP A 138 -0.68 -13.68 -8.41
CA ASP A 138 0.51 -14.18 -9.11
C ASP A 138 1.69 -13.20 -9.04
N PHE A 139 1.59 -12.14 -8.22
CA PHE A 139 2.61 -11.12 -8.13
C PHE A 139 3.82 -11.56 -7.30
N ILE A 140 3.59 -12.31 -6.20
CA ILE A 140 4.66 -12.77 -5.31
C ILE A 140 5.14 -14.15 -5.76
N ALA A 141 6.43 -14.29 -6.00
CA ALA A 141 7.07 -15.58 -6.30
C ALA A 141 6.90 -16.57 -5.13
N PRO A 142 6.88 -17.89 -5.38
CA PRO A 142 6.88 -18.87 -4.31
C PRO A 142 8.08 -18.69 -3.37
N GLY A 143 7.85 -18.77 -2.04
CA GLY A 143 8.91 -18.55 -1.06
C GLY A 143 8.37 -18.26 0.34
N ILE A 144 9.31 -18.06 1.26
CA ILE A 144 9.04 -17.63 2.64
C ILE A 144 9.57 -16.21 2.80
N TYR A 145 8.73 -15.33 3.33
CA TYR A 145 9.00 -13.92 3.44
C TYR A 145 8.80 -13.42 4.87
N SER A 146 9.66 -12.51 5.31
CA SER A 146 9.37 -11.64 6.45
C SER A 146 8.38 -10.57 6.04
N VAL A 147 7.59 -10.12 7.01
CA VAL A 147 6.63 -9.03 6.86
C VAL A 147 7.12 -7.85 7.69
N GLU A 148 7.19 -6.69 7.07
CA GLU A 148 7.68 -5.46 7.67
C GLU A 148 6.75 -4.31 7.30
N ILE A 149 6.68 -3.28 8.14
CA ILE A 149 5.87 -2.08 7.89
C ILE A 149 6.79 -0.88 7.93
N ILE A 150 6.86 -0.14 6.84
CA ILE A 150 7.55 1.14 6.77
C ILE A 150 6.57 2.26 7.10
N PHE A 151 7.03 3.19 7.91
CA PHE A 151 6.41 4.47 8.19
C PHE A 151 7.24 5.55 7.52
N LYS A 152 6.64 6.30 6.61
CA LYS A 152 7.26 7.42 5.92
C LYS A 152 6.49 8.69 6.25
N HIS A 153 7.15 9.63 6.93
CA HIS A 153 6.54 10.90 7.26
C HIS A 153 6.37 11.76 6.00
N ARG A 154 5.15 12.21 5.74
CA ARG A 154 4.78 12.90 4.49
C ARG A 154 5.40 14.27 4.33
N ILE A 155 5.69 14.96 5.45
CA ILE A 155 6.17 16.36 5.44
C ILE A 155 7.70 16.41 5.40
N ASN A 156 8.38 15.69 6.31
CA ASN A 156 9.83 15.76 6.43
C ASN A 156 10.59 14.63 5.72
N GLY A 157 9.87 13.63 5.20
CA GLY A 157 10.44 12.51 4.47
C GLY A 157 11.18 11.48 5.33
N THR A 158 11.25 11.67 6.66
CA THR A 158 11.87 10.67 7.54
C THR A 158 11.15 9.34 7.42
N SER A 159 11.91 8.25 7.47
CA SER A 159 11.35 6.91 7.30
C SER A 159 12.03 5.95 8.26
N PHE A 160 11.24 5.05 8.80
CA PHE A 160 11.70 3.95 9.64
C PHE A 160 10.83 2.72 9.39
N TYR A 161 11.26 1.55 9.84
CA TYR A 161 10.47 0.34 9.67
C TYR A 161 10.36 -0.48 10.95
N ARG A 162 9.27 -1.20 11.06
CA ARG A 162 9.03 -2.22 12.06
C ARG A 162 9.02 -3.60 11.38
N LYS A 163 9.89 -4.49 11.83
CA LYS A 163 9.82 -5.90 11.47
C LYS A 163 8.78 -6.58 12.36
N THR A 164 7.86 -7.30 11.74
CA THR A 164 6.85 -8.07 12.48
C THR A 164 7.36 -9.47 12.79
N ASP A 165 6.68 -10.16 13.69
CA ASP A 165 6.88 -11.58 14.00
C ASP A 165 6.18 -12.52 12.99
N VAL A 166 5.42 -11.94 12.07
CA VAL A 166 4.65 -12.67 11.06
C VAL A 166 5.53 -13.05 9.88
N LYS A 167 5.38 -14.25 9.39
CA LYS A 167 5.92 -14.71 8.09
C LYS A 167 4.81 -14.90 7.09
N MET A 168 5.08 -14.58 5.86
CA MET A 168 4.21 -14.84 4.73
C MET A 168 4.80 -15.98 3.89
N ILE A 169 3.99 -17.00 3.59
CA ILE A 169 4.42 -18.18 2.84
C ILE A 169 3.61 -18.24 1.55
N ARG A 170 4.30 -18.13 0.42
CA ARG A 170 3.74 -18.27 -0.91
C ARG A 170 4.07 -19.64 -1.47
N THR A 171 3.06 -20.47 -1.69
CA THR A 171 3.15 -21.69 -2.48
C THR A 171 2.57 -21.43 -3.87
N PRO A 172 2.75 -22.31 -4.87
CA PRO A 172 2.14 -22.14 -6.19
C PRO A 172 0.63 -21.88 -6.17
N ASN A 173 -0.07 -22.44 -5.18
CA ASN A 173 -1.53 -22.43 -5.12
C ASN A 173 -2.12 -21.41 -4.14
N ARG A 174 -1.36 -20.96 -3.16
CA ARG A 174 -1.88 -20.09 -2.09
C ARG A 174 -0.82 -19.21 -1.45
N LEU A 175 -1.27 -18.11 -0.86
CA LEU A 175 -0.52 -17.25 0.04
C LEU A 175 -1.14 -17.38 1.44
N VAL A 176 -0.32 -17.57 2.47
CA VAL A 176 -0.77 -17.69 3.86
C VAL A 176 0.17 -16.91 4.78
N ILE A 177 -0.34 -16.48 5.93
CA ILE A 177 0.47 -15.94 7.02
C ILE A 177 0.65 -16.99 8.10
N LYS A 178 1.81 -16.92 8.77
CA LYS A 178 2.15 -17.72 9.95
C LYS A 178 2.71 -16.78 11.02
N GLN A 179 2.09 -16.76 12.14
CA GLN A 179 2.58 -16.18 13.40
C GLN A 179 3.43 -17.16 14.13
#